data_466271f905a403b49df1abe2ae23da48
#
_entry.id   466271f905a403b49df1abe2ae23da48
#
_cell.length_a   1.000
_cell.length_b   1.000
_cell.length_c   1.000
_cell.angle_alpha   90.00
_cell.angle_beta   90.00
_cell.angle_gamma   90.00
#
_symmetry.space_group_name_H-M   'P 1'
#
loop_
_entity.id
_entity.type
_entity.pdbx_description
1 polymer ?
#
loop_
_entity_poly.entity_id
_entity_poly.type
_entity_poly.pdbx_seq_one_letter_code
_entity_poly.pdbx_strand_id
1 'polypeptide(L)'
;MSRQKQKGHSQENANQKVRPVQIGRTYPFAIHGLGHSGEGVGRVEGFTVFVPYALPGETVFAEIEEVRANFARGRLIRVDQADPRRVTPACPVYEACGGCQLQHLSYEGQLAAKYRSVADAAARIGKLEKVKIKPVLGMQQPWRYRNKAQFPVGRQEQAVVTGCFAAGSHRIVP
;
A
#
# COMPACT_ATOMS: atom_id res chain seq x y z
N MET A 1 -29.31 60.01 6.46
CA MET A 1 -28.61 59.58 5.24
C MET A 1 -27.66 58.45 5.61
N SER A 2 -28.12 57.18 5.52
CA SER A 2 -27.36 56.00 5.91
C SER A 2 -26.78 55.33 4.67
N ARG A 3 -25.44 55.25 4.58
CA ARG A 3 -24.72 54.53 3.54
C ARG A 3 -24.60 53.05 3.93
N GLN A 4 -25.35 52.19 3.27
CA GLN A 4 -25.15 50.74 3.31
C GLN A 4 -23.85 50.38 2.54
N LYS A 5 -22.89 49.75 3.24
CA LYS A 5 -21.71 49.11 2.63
C LYS A 5 -22.14 47.71 2.15
N GLN A 6 -22.23 47.54 0.85
CA GLN A 6 -22.29 46.22 0.23
C GLN A 6 -20.93 45.51 0.42
N LYS A 7 -20.90 44.40 1.16
CA LYS A 7 -19.77 43.46 1.21
C LYS A 7 -19.82 42.61 -0.05
N GLY A 8 -18.85 42.83 -0.92
CA GLY A 8 -18.65 41.98 -2.06
C GLY A 8 -18.26 40.56 -1.62
N HIS A 9 -18.99 39.56 -2.11
CA HIS A 9 -18.60 38.15 -2.05
C HIS A 9 -17.50 37.97 -3.05
N SER A 10 -16.25 37.91 -2.55
CA SER A 10 -15.09 37.54 -3.33
C SER A 10 -15.13 36.05 -3.62
N GLN A 11 -15.03 35.75 -4.90
CA GLN A 11 -15.00 34.45 -5.50
C GLN A 11 -13.88 33.58 -4.93
N GLU A 12 -14.20 32.55 -4.16
CA GLU A 12 -13.36 31.38 -3.95
C GLU A 12 -13.59 30.41 -5.12
N ASN A 13 -12.93 30.65 -6.24
CA ASN A 13 -12.73 29.70 -7.32
C ASN A 13 -11.23 29.57 -7.58
N ALA A 14 -10.50 28.94 -6.64
CA ALA A 14 -9.12 28.55 -6.84
C ALA A 14 -9.06 27.07 -7.18
N ASN A 15 -8.94 26.78 -8.48
CA ASN A 15 -8.11 25.70 -9.03
C ASN A 15 -8.26 24.31 -8.40
N GLN A 16 -9.43 23.72 -8.45
CA GLN A 16 -9.60 22.29 -8.23
C GLN A 16 -8.89 21.57 -9.38
N LYS A 17 -7.65 21.16 -9.13
CA LYS A 17 -6.88 20.29 -10.04
C LYS A 17 -7.75 19.06 -10.33
N VAL A 18 -8.27 18.95 -11.54
CA VAL A 18 -9.07 17.79 -11.95
C VAL A 18 -8.23 16.54 -11.71
N ARG A 19 -8.70 15.67 -10.83
CA ARG A 19 -8.01 14.43 -10.52
C ARG A 19 -8.38 13.40 -11.59
N PRO A 20 -7.41 12.68 -12.16
CA PRO A 20 -7.67 11.76 -13.27
C PRO A 20 -8.37 10.47 -12.84
N VAL A 21 -8.67 10.32 -11.55
CA VAL A 21 -9.31 9.13 -10.98
C VAL A 21 -10.54 9.48 -10.18
N GLN A 22 -11.54 8.59 -10.18
CA GLN A 22 -12.81 8.74 -9.50
C GLN A 22 -13.09 7.54 -8.60
N ILE A 23 -13.61 7.78 -7.40
CA ILE A 23 -14.03 6.73 -6.46
C ILE A 23 -15.07 5.83 -7.12
N GLY A 24 -14.97 4.51 -6.90
CA GLY A 24 -15.84 3.47 -7.45
C GLY A 24 -15.51 3.10 -8.91
N ARG A 25 -14.56 3.77 -9.56
CA ARG A 25 -14.12 3.39 -10.91
C ARG A 25 -12.88 2.51 -10.90
N THR A 26 -12.84 1.58 -11.83
CA THR A 26 -11.71 0.66 -12.03
C THR A 26 -10.82 1.15 -13.17
N TYR A 27 -9.50 1.16 -12.93
CA TYR A 27 -8.49 1.58 -13.89
C TYR A 27 -7.43 0.49 -14.08
N PRO A 28 -6.97 0.25 -15.33
CA PRO A 28 -5.79 -0.55 -15.61
C PRO A 28 -4.52 0.32 -15.51
N PHE A 29 -3.49 -0.16 -14.82
CA PHE A 29 -2.17 0.50 -14.80
C PHE A 29 -1.06 -0.43 -14.32
N ALA A 30 0.18 -0.06 -14.65
CA ALA A 30 1.37 -0.78 -14.21
C ALA A 30 1.79 -0.36 -12.79
N ILE A 31 2.26 -1.33 -12.02
CA ILE A 31 2.87 -1.14 -10.71
C ILE A 31 4.39 -1.03 -10.88
N HIS A 32 4.98 0.07 -10.45
CA HIS A 32 6.42 0.35 -10.62
C HIS A 32 7.22 0.33 -9.33
N GLY A 33 6.59 0.24 -8.17
CA GLY A 33 7.27 0.23 -6.88
C GLY A 33 6.41 -0.33 -5.75
N LEU A 34 7.02 -0.43 -4.56
CA LEU A 34 6.32 -0.69 -3.32
C LEU A 34 6.33 0.56 -2.45
N GLY A 35 5.21 0.84 -1.83
CA GLY A 35 5.07 1.83 -0.77
C GLY A 35 5.67 1.35 0.56
N HIS A 36 5.67 2.23 1.56
CA HIS A 36 6.25 1.95 2.87
C HIS A 36 5.56 0.77 3.59
N SER A 37 4.27 0.63 3.42
CA SER A 37 3.48 -0.46 4.04
C SER A 37 3.39 -1.71 3.17
N GLY A 38 4.15 -1.80 2.08
CA GLY A 38 4.17 -2.95 1.17
C GLY A 38 3.08 -2.94 0.10
N GLU A 39 2.29 -1.87 -0.01
CA GLU A 39 1.35 -1.68 -1.11
C GLU A 39 2.06 -1.39 -2.44
N GLY A 40 1.53 -1.90 -3.54
CA GLY A 40 1.98 -1.56 -4.89
C GLY A 40 1.74 -0.09 -5.21
N VAL A 41 2.68 0.55 -5.90
CA VAL A 41 2.58 1.95 -6.32
C VAL A 41 2.54 2.01 -7.82
N GLY A 42 1.45 2.53 -8.36
CA GLY A 42 1.27 2.80 -9.78
C GLY A 42 0.86 4.24 -10.06
N ARG A 43 0.58 4.54 -11.32
CA ARG A 43 0.08 5.86 -11.73
C ARG A 43 -1.00 5.74 -12.80
N VAL A 44 -2.04 6.56 -12.64
CA VAL A 44 -3.06 6.80 -13.66
C VAL A 44 -2.91 8.25 -14.10
N GLU A 45 -2.55 8.49 -15.37
CA GLU A 45 -2.30 9.82 -15.92
C GLU A 45 -1.37 10.70 -15.04
N GLY A 46 -0.31 10.07 -14.50
CA GLY A 46 0.66 10.74 -13.62
C GLY A 46 0.24 10.85 -12.14
N PHE A 47 -1.03 10.57 -11.81
CA PHE A 47 -1.52 10.59 -10.44
C PHE A 47 -1.20 9.28 -9.71
N THR A 48 -0.60 9.36 -8.53
CA THR A 48 -0.15 8.19 -7.77
C THR A 48 -1.32 7.41 -7.19
N VAL A 49 -1.31 6.09 -7.36
CA VAL A 49 -2.29 5.17 -6.79
C VAL A 49 -1.56 4.08 -6.00
N PHE A 50 -1.98 3.88 -4.76
CA PHE A 50 -1.51 2.80 -3.88
C PHE A 50 -2.51 1.65 -3.91
N VAL A 51 -2.03 0.43 -4.15
CA VAL A 51 -2.86 -0.77 -4.26
C VAL A 51 -2.28 -1.88 -3.38
N PRO A 52 -2.91 -2.21 -2.25
CA PRO A 52 -2.51 -3.38 -1.46
C PRO A 52 -2.50 -4.64 -2.32
N TYR A 53 -1.58 -5.55 -2.02
CA TYR A 53 -1.42 -6.85 -2.68
C TYR A 53 -0.98 -6.81 -4.15
N ALA A 54 -0.69 -5.65 -4.73
CA ALA A 54 -0.09 -5.51 -6.05
C ALA A 54 1.44 -5.45 -5.95
N LEU A 55 2.16 -6.03 -6.93
CA LEU A 55 3.61 -6.11 -6.95
C LEU A 55 4.24 -5.30 -8.07
N PRO A 56 5.45 -4.76 -7.88
CA PRO A 56 6.20 -4.10 -8.96
C PRO A 56 6.44 -5.05 -10.13
N GLY A 57 6.20 -4.55 -11.34
CA GLY A 57 6.30 -5.33 -12.58
C GLY A 57 4.95 -5.87 -13.05
N GLU A 58 3.91 -5.77 -12.25
CA GLU A 58 2.57 -6.20 -12.63
C GLU A 58 1.78 -5.12 -13.35
N THR A 59 0.89 -5.56 -14.23
CA THR A 59 -0.23 -4.77 -14.74
C THR A 59 -1.50 -5.21 -14.00
N VAL A 60 -2.20 -4.27 -13.38
CA VAL A 60 -3.34 -4.56 -12.53
C VAL A 60 -4.58 -3.75 -12.95
N PHE A 61 -5.74 -4.26 -12.57
CA PHE A 61 -6.99 -3.49 -12.53
C PHE A 61 -7.31 -3.22 -11.05
N ALA A 62 -7.43 -1.94 -10.70
CA ALA A 62 -7.78 -1.55 -9.34
C ALA A 62 -8.95 -0.56 -9.32
N GLU A 63 -9.89 -0.80 -8.43
CA GLU A 63 -11.01 0.09 -8.15
C GLU A 63 -10.57 1.15 -7.14
N ILE A 64 -10.84 2.41 -7.43
CA ILE A 64 -10.48 3.51 -6.54
C ILE A 64 -11.46 3.58 -5.37
N GLU A 65 -10.94 3.46 -4.15
CA GLU A 65 -11.73 3.54 -2.91
C GLU A 65 -11.59 4.90 -2.22
N GLU A 66 -10.45 5.57 -2.41
CA GLU A 66 -10.16 6.85 -1.75
C GLU A 66 -9.35 7.75 -2.68
N VAL A 67 -9.68 9.05 -2.71
CA VAL A 67 -8.92 10.07 -3.45
C VAL A 67 -8.52 11.19 -2.49
N ARG A 68 -7.22 11.39 -2.33
CA ARG A 68 -6.59 12.46 -1.55
C ARG A 68 -6.05 13.56 -2.47
N ALA A 69 -5.44 14.60 -1.88
CA ALA A 69 -4.89 15.72 -2.63
C ALA A 69 -3.82 15.29 -3.66
N ASN A 70 -2.93 14.36 -3.29
CA ASN A 70 -1.75 13.99 -4.06
C ASN A 70 -1.67 12.51 -4.44
N PHE A 71 -2.62 11.68 -4.00
CA PHE A 71 -2.66 10.25 -4.28
C PHE A 71 -4.08 9.69 -4.15
N ALA A 72 -4.27 8.48 -4.65
CA ALA A 72 -5.45 7.66 -4.40
C ALA A 72 -5.05 6.32 -3.76
N ARG A 73 -6.03 5.66 -3.15
CA ARG A 73 -5.96 4.25 -2.75
C ARG A 73 -6.95 3.46 -3.56
N GLY A 74 -6.54 2.31 -4.02
CA GLY A 74 -7.39 1.41 -4.78
C GLY A 74 -7.33 0.00 -4.23
N ARG A 75 -8.42 -0.73 -4.42
CA ARG A 75 -8.54 -2.15 -4.13
C ARG A 75 -8.18 -2.95 -5.39
N LEU A 76 -7.29 -3.91 -5.25
CA LEU A 76 -6.93 -4.81 -6.34
C LEU A 76 -8.15 -5.64 -6.77
N ILE A 77 -8.54 -5.56 -8.04
CA ILE A 77 -9.62 -6.36 -8.62
C ILE A 77 -9.05 -7.60 -9.28
N ARG A 78 -8.01 -7.43 -10.10
CA ARG A 78 -7.31 -8.54 -10.75
C ARG A 78 -5.90 -8.11 -11.17
N VAL A 79 -5.03 -9.09 -11.27
CA VAL A 79 -3.71 -8.97 -11.90
C VAL A 79 -3.87 -9.45 -13.34
N ASP A 80 -3.55 -8.59 -14.29
CA ASP A 80 -3.62 -8.89 -15.73
C ASP A 80 -2.33 -9.56 -16.21
N GLN A 81 -1.21 -8.97 -15.82
CA GLN A 81 0.12 -9.52 -16.03
C GLN A 81 0.82 -9.63 -14.68
N ALA A 82 1.06 -10.85 -14.24
CA ALA A 82 1.70 -11.11 -12.96
C ALA A 82 3.24 -11.01 -13.06
N ASP A 83 3.88 -10.50 -12.00
CA ASP A 83 5.32 -10.62 -11.83
C ASP A 83 5.70 -12.10 -11.59
N PRO A 84 6.77 -12.64 -12.19
CA PRO A 84 7.18 -14.03 -12.01
C PRO A 84 7.53 -14.40 -10.57
N ARG A 85 7.77 -13.42 -9.71
CA ARG A 85 8.04 -13.61 -8.28
C ARG A 85 6.76 -13.63 -7.43
N ARG A 86 5.57 -13.48 -8.03
CA ARG A 86 4.31 -13.66 -7.32
C ARG A 86 4.15 -15.13 -6.94
N VAL A 87 3.80 -15.38 -5.69
CA VAL A 87 3.55 -16.71 -5.14
C VAL A 87 2.23 -16.74 -4.38
N THR A 88 1.66 -17.92 -4.25
CA THR A 88 0.49 -18.11 -3.38
C THR A 88 0.94 -17.99 -1.93
N PRO A 89 0.30 -17.11 -1.11
CA PRO A 89 0.60 -17.02 0.30
C PRO A 89 0.37 -18.34 1.03
N ALA A 90 1.31 -18.72 1.90
CA ALA A 90 1.19 -19.97 2.69
C ALA A 90 0.14 -19.85 3.82
N CYS A 91 -0.19 -18.63 4.24
CA CYS A 91 -1.17 -18.38 5.30
C CYS A 91 -2.59 -18.32 4.73
N PRO A 92 -3.53 -19.19 5.18
CA PRO A 92 -4.88 -19.22 4.64
C PRO A 92 -5.72 -17.98 4.96
N VAL A 93 -5.32 -17.20 5.99
CA VAL A 93 -6.00 -15.96 6.38
C VAL A 93 -5.27 -14.70 5.91
N TYR A 94 -4.33 -14.83 4.97
CA TYR A 94 -3.46 -13.73 4.54
C TYR A 94 -4.24 -12.49 4.06
N GLU A 95 -5.26 -12.69 3.27
CA GLU A 95 -6.06 -11.58 2.71
C GLU A 95 -6.94 -10.88 3.76
N ALA A 96 -7.39 -11.64 4.76
CA ALA A 96 -8.23 -11.10 5.84
C ALA A 96 -7.41 -10.47 6.98
N CYS A 97 -6.14 -10.87 7.13
CA CYS A 97 -5.28 -10.54 8.25
C CYS A 97 -4.33 -9.39 7.89
N GLY A 98 -4.23 -8.38 8.74
CA GLY A 98 -3.29 -7.26 8.58
C GLY A 98 -1.87 -7.55 9.09
N GLY A 99 -1.58 -8.77 9.56
CA GLY A 99 -0.29 -9.12 10.17
C GLY A 99 0.88 -9.26 9.20
N CYS A 100 0.63 -9.52 7.92
CA CYS A 100 1.64 -9.71 6.89
C CYS A 100 1.31 -8.94 5.63
N GLN A 101 2.31 -8.31 5.00
CA GLN A 101 2.12 -7.46 3.82
C GLN A 101 2.66 -8.08 2.52
N LEU A 102 3.63 -9.01 2.57
CA LEU A 102 4.38 -9.45 1.39
C LEU A 102 4.45 -10.99 1.24
N GLN A 103 3.53 -11.77 1.83
CA GLN A 103 3.55 -13.22 1.64
C GLN A 103 3.25 -13.65 0.19
N HIS A 104 2.64 -12.80 -0.61
CA HIS A 104 2.38 -13.01 -2.04
C HIS A 104 3.59 -12.73 -2.94
N LEU A 105 4.72 -12.32 -2.37
CA LEU A 105 5.99 -12.11 -3.05
C LEU A 105 7.00 -13.16 -2.59
N SER A 106 7.71 -13.81 -3.52
CA SER A 106 8.75 -14.80 -3.21
C SER A 106 9.80 -14.22 -2.26
N TYR A 107 10.47 -15.08 -1.50
CA TYR A 107 11.42 -14.59 -0.50
C TYR A 107 12.58 -13.80 -1.12
N GLU A 108 13.09 -14.25 -2.27
CA GLU A 108 14.07 -13.53 -3.07
C GLU A 108 13.55 -12.16 -3.52
N GLY A 109 12.28 -12.11 -3.92
CA GLY A 109 11.59 -10.86 -4.24
C GLY A 109 11.50 -9.92 -3.06
N GLN A 110 11.22 -10.44 -1.85
CA GLN A 110 11.20 -9.65 -0.62
C GLN A 110 12.59 -9.09 -0.27
N LEU A 111 13.67 -9.87 -0.44
CA LEU A 111 15.05 -9.41 -0.23
C LEU A 111 15.41 -8.30 -1.23
N ALA A 112 15.05 -8.48 -2.50
CA ALA A 112 15.26 -7.47 -3.54
C ALA A 112 14.48 -6.18 -3.27
N ALA A 113 13.23 -6.28 -2.81
CA ALA A 113 12.41 -5.13 -2.43
C ALA A 113 13.03 -4.36 -1.24
N LYS A 114 13.50 -5.05 -0.21
CA LYS A 114 14.20 -4.45 0.93
C LYS A 114 15.48 -3.74 0.51
N TYR A 115 16.29 -4.36 -0.35
CA TYR A 115 17.48 -3.75 -0.92
C TYR A 115 17.13 -2.44 -1.64
N ARG A 116 16.12 -2.48 -2.53
CA ARG A 116 15.68 -1.31 -3.28
C ARG A 116 15.17 -0.20 -2.37
N SER A 117 14.42 -0.52 -1.33
CA SER A 117 13.93 0.45 -0.35
C SER A 117 15.07 1.21 0.33
N VAL A 118 16.13 0.51 0.73
CA VAL A 118 17.33 1.14 1.33
C VAL A 118 18.08 1.98 0.30
N ALA A 119 18.26 1.48 -0.91
CA ALA A 119 18.92 2.19 -2.00
C ALA A 119 18.18 3.50 -2.37
N ASP A 120 16.85 3.42 -2.51
CA ASP A 120 16.01 4.58 -2.79
C ASP A 120 16.05 5.61 -1.65
N ALA A 121 16.03 5.15 -0.39
CA ALA A 121 16.14 6.04 0.77
C ALA A 121 17.51 6.73 0.82
N ALA A 122 18.60 6.01 0.58
CA ALA A 122 19.94 6.57 0.53
C ALA A 122 20.05 7.63 -0.58
N ALA A 123 19.60 7.31 -1.79
CA ALA A 123 19.71 8.22 -2.93
C ALA A 123 18.77 9.42 -2.83
N ARG A 124 17.47 9.20 -2.53
CA ARG A 124 16.45 10.26 -2.62
C ARG A 124 16.35 11.11 -1.36
N ILE A 125 16.45 10.48 -0.18
CA ILE A 125 16.33 11.17 1.11
C ILE A 125 17.71 11.59 1.61
N GLY A 126 18.63 10.62 1.67
CA GLY A 126 20.00 10.84 2.16
C GLY A 126 20.88 11.63 1.20
N LYS A 127 20.50 11.77 -0.08
CA LYS A 127 21.31 12.40 -1.15
C LYS A 127 22.72 11.79 -1.27
N LEU A 128 22.82 10.49 -0.99
CA LEU A 128 24.07 9.74 -0.96
C LEU A 128 24.27 9.02 -2.30
N GLU A 129 24.82 9.70 -3.29
CA GLU A 129 24.95 9.15 -4.67
C GLU A 129 26.01 8.06 -4.82
N LYS A 130 26.99 7.98 -3.91
CA LYS A 130 28.14 7.06 -4.04
C LYS A 130 28.20 5.99 -2.95
N VAL A 131 27.13 5.77 -2.22
CA VAL A 131 27.11 4.73 -1.17
C VAL A 131 26.94 3.35 -1.79
N LYS A 132 27.91 2.47 -1.51
CA LYS A 132 27.81 1.07 -1.87
C LYS A 132 26.93 0.32 -0.85
N ILE A 133 25.71 0.02 -1.22
CA ILE A 133 24.80 -0.79 -0.42
C ILE A 133 25.13 -2.26 -0.65
N LYS A 134 25.32 -3.02 0.43
CA LYS A 134 25.55 -4.46 0.35
C LYS A 134 24.22 -5.20 0.13
N PRO A 135 24.24 -6.40 -0.47
CA PRO A 135 23.05 -7.25 -0.57
C PRO A 135 22.42 -7.51 0.81
N VAL A 136 21.12 -7.67 0.85
CA VAL A 136 20.39 -8.00 2.07
C VAL A 136 20.75 -9.44 2.49
N LEU A 137 21.16 -9.62 3.73
CA LEU A 137 21.38 -10.95 4.29
C LEU A 137 20.01 -11.58 4.57
N GLY A 138 19.73 -12.68 3.87
CA GLY A 138 18.51 -13.45 4.04
C GLY A 138 18.67 -14.56 5.08
N MET A 139 17.53 -15.11 5.50
CA MET A 139 17.46 -16.30 6.35
C MET A 139 17.36 -17.55 5.48
N GLN A 140 17.95 -18.66 5.92
CA GLN A 140 17.78 -19.96 5.26
C GLN A 140 16.35 -20.48 5.37
N GLN A 141 15.71 -20.25 6.54
CA GLN A 141 14.30 -20.57 6.79
C GLN A 141 13.56 -19.31 7.26
N PRO A 142 12.86 -18.60 6.39
CA PRO A 142 12.22 -17.33 6.72
C PRO A 142 10.88 -17.49 7.46
N TRP A 143 10.58 -18.68 7.94
CA TRP A 143 9.38 -19.00 8.70
C TRP A 143 9.72 -19.38 10.14
N ARG A 144 8.75 -19.17 11.06
CA ARG A 144 8.85 -19.56 12.48
C ARG A 144 10.06 -18.96 13.19
N TYR A 145 10.46 -17.76 12.81
CA TYR A 145 11.68 -17.11 13.33
C TYR A 145 11.42 -16.23 14.58
N ARG A 146 10.15 -15.94 14.89
CA ARG A 146 9.81 -15.04 16.00
C ARG A 146 9.87 -15.78 17.33
N ASN A 147 10.54 -15.16 18.31
CA ASN A 147 10.61 -15.64 19.69
C ASN A 147 9.52 -15.01 20.57
N LYS A 148 8.92 -13.90 20.12
CA LYS A 148 7.89 -13.17 20.85
C LYS A 148 6.79 -12.75 19.89
N ALA A 149 5.54 -12.99 20.28
CA ALA A 149 4.37 -12.47 19.61
C ALA A 149 3.40 -11.89 20.64
N GLN A 150 2.64 -10.85 20.25
CA GLN A 150 1.58 -10.27 21.05
C GLN A 150 0.33 -10.24 20.17
N PHE A 151 -0.73 -10.85 20.68
CA PHE A 151 -2.00 -10.94 20.00
C PHE A 151 -3.07 -10.20 20.79
N PRO A 152 -3.91 -9.39 20.15
CA PRO A 152 -5.11 -8.86 20.79
C PRO A 152 -6.03 -10.01 21.19
N VAL A 153 -6.69 -9.84 22.30
CA VAL A 153 -7.75 -10.71 22.78
C VAL A 153 -9.04 -9.93 22.76
N GLY A 154 -10.09 -10.51 22.27
CA GLY A 154 -11.41 -9.88 22.18
C GLY A 154 -12.52 -10.91 22.32
N ARG A 155 -13.75 -10.44 22.11
CA ARG A 155 -14.93 -11.29 22.09
C ARG A 155 -15.65 -11.12 20.76
N GLN A 156 -15.98 -12.22 20.12
CA GLN A 156 -16.85 -12.29 18.96
C GLN A 156 -18.05 -13.17 19.32
N GLU A 157 -19.24 -12.57 19.29
CA GLU A 157 -20.47 -13.19 19.81
C GLU A 157 -20.27 -13.57 21.30
N GLN A 158 -20.31 -14.88 21.61
CA GLN A 158 -20.10 -15.40 22.98
C GLN A 158 -18.71 -16.02 23.19
N ALA A 159 -17.85 -16.08 22.16
CA ALA A 159 -16.54 -16.70 22.23
C ALA A 159 -15.42 -15.68 22.46
N VAL A 160 -14.44 -16.06 23.27
CA VAL A 160 -13.17 -15.34 23.38
C VAL A 160 -12.31 -15.70 22.17
N VAL A 161 -11.83 -14.69 21.46
CA VAL A 161 -10.97 -14.86 20.28
C VAL A 161 -9.66 -14.14 20.46
N THR A 162 -8.60 -14.71 19.88
CA THR A 162 -7.28 -14.09 19.81
C THR A 162 -6.74 -14.27 18.40
N GLY A 163 -5.91 -13.32 17.93
CA GLY A 163 -5.39 -13.37 16.56
C GLY A 163 -4.68 -12.08 16.20
N CYS A 164 -4.68 -11.71 14.91
CA CYS A 164 -4.20 -10.43 14.45
C CYS A 164 -5.37 -9.51 14.07
N PHE A 165 -5.14 -8.21 14.05
CA PHE A 165 -6.13 -7.29 13.50
C PHE A 165 -6.20 -7.43 11.97
N ALA A 166 -7.39 -7.38 11.41
CA ALA A 166 -7.59 -7.18 9.99
C ALA A 166 -7.02 -5.81 9.56
N ALA A 167 -6.51 -5.73 8.34
CA ALA A 167 -5.90 -4.51 7.84
C ALA A 167 -6.84 -3.30 7.98
N GLY A 168 -6.31 -2.19 8.51
CA GLY A 168 -7.06 -0.95 8.70
C GLY A 168 -8.20 -1.01 9.72
N SER A 169 -8.29 -2.05 10.56
CA SER A 169 -9.38 -2.23 11.53
C SER A 169 -8.91 -2.81 12.87
N HIS A 170 -9.81 -2.82 13.86
CA HIS A 170 -9.61 -3.53 15.13
C HIS A 170 -10.37 -4.87 15.17
N ARG A 171 -10.87 -5.35 14.05
CA ARG A 171 -11.50 -6.68 13.97
C ARG A 171 -10.42 -7.75 14.08
N ILE A 172 -10.55 -8.66 15.03
CA ILE A 172 -9.60 -9.77 15.23
C ILE A 172 -9.89 -10.84 14.17
N VAL A 173 -8.84 -11.30 13.52
CA VAL A 173 -8.81 -12.48 12.64
C VAL A 173 -8.12 -13.58 13.44
N PRO A 174 -8.85 -14.61 13.86
CA PRO A 174 -8.32 -15.73 14.66
C PRO A 174 -7.29 -16.56 13.91
#